data_9033f898377b54ee03a9496ad23b2d3f
#
_entry.id   9033f898377b54ee03a9496ad23b2d3f
#
_cell.length_a   1.000
_cell.length_b   1.000
_cell.length_c   1.000
_cell.angle_alpha   90.00
_cell.angle_beta   90.00
_cell.angle_gamma   90.00
#
_symmetry.space_group_name_H-M   'P 1'
#
loop_
_entity.id
_entity.type
_entity.pdbx_description
1 polymer ?
#
loop_
_entity_poly.entity_id
_entity_poly.type
_entity_poly.pdbx_seq_one_letter_code
_entity_poly.pdbx_strand_id
1 'polypeptide(L)'
;MAVMFHERTVQAARGKWRGILMALGVPESCLKNQHGPCPLCGGNDRFRFDDTDKQGTYICGQCGAGNGMKLAIEFTGQPFRDVASRIDQLLGNIKPDTGPQRREL
;
A
#
# COMPACT_ATOMS: atom_id res chain seq x y z
N MET A 1 -6.65 -3.18 -22.93
CA MET A 1 -5.37 -3.45 -22.49
C MET A 1 -5.27 -3.60 -21.05
N ALA A 2 -4.92 -4.79 -20.64
CA ALA A 2 -4.83 -5.11 -19.23
C ALA A 2 -3.79 -4.26 -18.53
N VAL A 3 -2.71 -3.97 -19.22
CA VAL A 3 -1.64 -3.18 -18.64
C VAL A 3 -2.14 -1.79 -18.26
N MET A 4 -2.91 -1.17 -19.12
CA MET A 4 -3.42 0.15 -18.84
C MET A 4 -4.38 0.14 -17.65
N PHE A 5 -5.16 -0.91 -17.54
CA PHE A 5 -6.09 -1.02 -16.43
C PHE A 5 -5.32 -1.06 -15.11
N HIS A 6 -4.30 -1.89 -15.01
CA HIS A 6 -3.53 -2.01 -13.79
C HIS A 6 -2.73 -0.76 -13.49
N GLU A 7 -2.27 -0.11 -14.51
CA GLU A 7 -1.53 1.13 -14.35
C GLU A 7 -2.43 2.21 -13.76
N ARG A 8 -3.68 2.25 -14.20
CA ARG A 8 -4.64 3.20 -13.65
C ARG A 8 -4.88 2.95 -12.18
N THR A 9 -4.99 1.68 -11.79
CA THR A 9 -5.20 1.34 -10.40
C THR A 9 -4.03 1.84 -9.54
N VAL A 10 -2.82 1.61 -10.00
CA VAL A 10 -1.64 2.04 -9.26
C VAL A 10 -1.60 3.55 -9.12
N GLN A 11 -1.92 4.27 -10.18
CA GLN A 11 -1.92 5.71 -10.12
C GLN A 11 -3.04 6.24 -9.23
N ALA A 12 -4.20 5.63 -9.29
CA ALA A 12 -5.32 6.05 -8.46
C ALA A 12 -5.04 5.78 -6.99
N ALA A 13 -4.24 4.78 -6.69
CA ALA A 13 -3.89 4.44 -5.32
C ALA A 13 -2.85 5.37 -4.72
N ARG A 14 -2.19 6.14 -5.55
CA ARG A 14 -1.13 7.03 -5.08
C ARG A 14 -1.67 7.97 -4.02
N GLY A 15 -0.98 8.05 -2.90
CA GLY A 15 -1.42 8.88 -1.79
C GLY A 15 -2.48 8.25 -0.93
N LYS A 16 -2.87 7.00 -1.22
CA LYS A 16 -3.92 6.32 -0.47
C LYS A 16 -3.46 4.96 0.04
N TRP A 17 -2.19 4.63 -0.14
CA TRP A 17 -1.70 3.30 0.17
C TRP A 17 -1.87 2.90 1.62
N ARG A 18 -1.68 3.84 2.53
CA ARG A 18 -1.83 3.52 3.94
C ARG A 18 -3.24 3.04 4.23
N GLY A 19 -4.24 3.77 3.76
CA GLY A 19 -5.63 3.37 3.95
C GLY A 19 -5.96 2.08 3.23
N ILE A 20 -5.42 1.90 2.02
CA ILE A 20 -5.66 0.69 1.26
C ILE A 20 -5.11 -0.52 2.00
N LEU A 21 -3.87 -0.42 2.48
CA LEU A 21 -3.24 -1.54 3.16
C LEU A 21 -3.94 -1.86 4.47
N MET A 22 -4.41 -0.84 5.18
CA MET A 22 -5.19 -1.07 6.39
C MET A 22 -6.50 -1.80 6.08
N ALA A 23 -7.15 -1.43 4.98
CA ALA A 23 -8.38 -2.10 4.59
C ALA A 23 -8.14 -3.54 4.19
N LEU A 24 -6.93 -3.85 3.73
CA LEU A 24 -6.57 -5.23 3.38
C LEU A 24 -6.14 -6.05 4.60
N GLY A 25 -6.00 -5.42 5.74
CA GLY A 25 -5.68 -6.13 6.96
C GLY A 25 -4.32 -5.85 7.57
N VAL A 26 -3.52 -5.01 6.93
CA VAL A 26 -2.20 -4.67 7.47
C VAL A 26 -2.38 -3.77 8.70
N PRO A 27 -1.77 -4.12 9.84
CA PRO A 27 -1.94 -3.31 11.05
C PRO A 27 -1.41 -1.90 10.85
N GLU A 28 -2.13 -0.94 11.40
CA GLU A 28 -1.73 0.45 11.29
C GLU A 28 -0.35 0.68 11.89
N SER A 29 -0.02 -0.06 12.93
CA SER A 29 1.27 0.09 13.60
C SER A 29 2.44 -0.24 12.67
N CYS A 30 2.20 -0.97 11.60
CA CYS A 30 3.25 -1.28 10.62
C CYS A 30 3.37 -0.21 9.56
N LEU A 31 2.38 0.67 9.44
CA LEU A 31 2.34 1.63 8.35
C LEU A 31 2.79 3.01 8.80
N LYS A 32 3.98 3.05 9.37
CA LYS A 32 4.58 4.27 9.86
C LYS A 32 6.00 4.40 9.34
N ASN A 33 6.42 5.61 9.16
CA ASN A 33 7.78 5.86 8.69
C ASN A 33 8.75 5.80 9.86
N GLN A 34 8.80 4.64 10.50
CA GLN A 34 9.76 4.36 11.56
C GLN A 34 9.86 2.87 11.67
N HIS A 35 11.00 2.38 12.14
CA HIS A 35 11.25 0.96 12.20
C HIS A 35 10.29 0.27 13.15
N GLY A 36 9.80 -0.89 12.74
CA GLY A 36 8.89 -1.67 13.54
C GLY A 36 8.78 -3.07 12.99
N PRO A 37 7.81 -3.83 13.48
CA PRO A 37 7.64 -5.21 13.01
C PRO A 37 7.13 -5.24 11.57
N CYS A 38 7.57 -6.25 10.83
CA CYS A 38 7.17 -6.43 9.44
C CYS A 38 5.87 -7.23 9.39
N PRO A 39 4.88 -6.77 8.60
CA PRO A 39 3.64 -7.52 8.50
C PRO A 39 3.77 -8.84 7.73
N LEU A 40 4.89 -9.04 7.04
CA LEU A 40 5.11 -10.24 6.28
C LEU A 40 5.96 -11.27 7.02
N CYS A 41 7.04 -10.83 7.63
CA CYS A 41 7.98 -11.75 8.26
C CYS A 41 8.14 -11.56 9.76
N GLY A 42 7.52 -10.54 10.33
CA GLY A 42 7.62 -10.30 11.76
C GLY A 42 8.88 -9.55 12.13
N GLY A 43 9.44 -9.89 13.28
CA GLY A 43 10.61 -9.18 13.76
C GLY A 43 10.19 -8.02 14.63
N ASN A 44 11.15 -7.21 15.05
CA ASN A 44 10.87 -6.10 15.96
C ASN A 44 11.03 -4.73 15.31
N ASP A 45 12.10 -4.54 14.55
CA ASP A 45 12.39 -3.22 14.03
C ASP A 45 13.01 -3.27 12.64
N ARG A 46 12.64 -4.25 11.84
CA ARG A 46 13.21 -4.43 10.51
C ARG A 46 12.40 -3.81 9.38
N PHE A 47 11.19 -3.36 9.65
CA PHE A 47 10.28 -2.88 8.62
C PHE A 47 10.03 -1.39 8.81
N ARG A 48 10.03 -0.65 7.70
CA ARG A 48 9.68 0.76 7.73
C ARG A 48 8.86 1.09 6.48
N PHE A 49 7.72 1.72 6.68
CA PHE A 49 6.84 2.13 5.59
C PHE A 49 7.11 3.61 5.33
N ASP A 50 7.96 3.90 4.34
CA ASP A 50 8.36 5.28 4.09
C ASP A 50 7.50 6.00 3.05
N ASP A 51 6.66 5.26 2.31
CA ASP A 51 5.68 5.84 1.38
C ASP A 51 6.29 6.92 0.49
N THR A 52 7.45 6.63 -0.07
CA THR A 52 8.15 7.55 -0.93
C THR A 52 7.32 7.86 -2.16
N ASP A 53 7.22 9.15 -2.50
CA ASP A 53 6.41 9.61 -3.63
C ASP A 53 4.97 9.12 -3.55
N LYS A 54 4.50 8.83 -2.35
CA LYS A 54 3.12 8.38 -2.11
C LYS A 54 2.79 7.09 -2.82
N GLN A 55 3.80 6.26 -3.05
CA GLN A 55 3.61 5.00 -3.74
C GLN A 55 3.53 3.81 -2.80
N GLY A 56 3.47 4.05 -1.50
CA GLY A 56 3.35 2.99 -0.53
C GLY A 56 4.61 2.18 -0.35
N THR A 57 5.75 2.79 -0.60
CA THR A 57 7.02 2.06 -0.52
C THR A 57 7.37 1.68 0.90
N TYR A 58 8.13 0.62 1.00
CA TYR A 58 8.59 0.12 2.29
C TYR A 58 9.94 -0.55 2.14
N ILE A 59 10.60 -0.78 3.24
CA ILE A 59 11.83 -1.53 3.26
C ILE A 59 11.84 -2.41 4.50
N CYS A 60 12.32 -3.62 4.34
CA CYS A 60 12.44 -4.58 5.43
C CYS A 60 13.79 -5.26 5.32
N GLY A 61 14.50 -5.35 6.45
CA GLY A 61 15.82 -5.95 6.45
C GLY A 61 15.82 -7.41 6.04
N GLN A 62 14.68 -8.08 6.16
CA GLN A 62 14.56 -9.48 5.81
C GLN A 62 13.91 -9.68 4.43
N CYS A 63 12.80 -8.96 4.18
CA CYS A 63 12.02 -9.18 2.96
C CYS A 63 12.51 -8.35 1.79
N GLY A 64 13.24 -7.28 2.04
CA GLY A 64 13.66 -6.37 0.98
C GLY A 64 12.73 -5.19 0.87
N ALA A 65 12.81 -4.48 -0.24
CA ALA A 65 12.03 -3.27 -0.46
C ALA A 65 11.00 -3.48 -1.54
N GLY A 66 9.97 -2.64 -1.53
CA GLY A 66 8.93 -2.71 -2.55
C GLY A 66 7.99 -1.54 -2.42
N ASN A 67 6.92 -1.58 -3.18
CA ASN A 67 5.89 -0.55 -3.11
C ASN A 67 4.60 -1.13 -2.53
N GLY A 68 3.57 -0.28 -2.46
CA GLY A 68 2.32 -0.71 -1.87
C GLY A 68 1.68 -1.90 -2.57
N MET A 69 1.77 -1.94 -3.90
CA MET A 69 1.18 -3.05 -4.63
C MET A 69 1.90 -4.37 -4.28
N LYS A 70 3.23 -4.33 -4.22
CA LYS A 70 3.99 -5.53 -3.86
C LYS A 70 3.64 -5.99 -2.46
N LEU A 71 3.53 -5.05 -1.52
CA LEU A 71 3.17 -5.40 -0.16
C LEU A 71 1.78 -6.01 -0.11
N ALA A 72 0.83 -5.44 -0.83
CA ALA A 72 -0.53 -5.95 -0.86
C ALA A 72 -0.59 -7.37 -1.42
N ILE A 73 0.15 -7.62 -2.49
CA ILE A 73 0.18 -8.94 -3.10
C ILE A 73 0.75 -9.97 -2.12
N GLU A 74 1.86 -9.62 -1.49
CA GLU A 74 2.52 -10.57 -0.60
C GLU A 74 1.75 -10.76 0.70
N PHE A 75 1.13 -9.70 1.19
CA PHE A 75 0.37 -9.80 2.43
C PHE A 75 -0.91 -10.61 2.23
N THR A 76 -1.63 -10.42 1.12
CA THR A 76 -2.88 -11.13 0.88
C THR A 76 -2.66 -12.51 0.26
N GLY A 77 -1.51 -12.72 -0.36
CA GLY A 77 -1.25 -13.98 -1.05
C GLY A 77 -1.99 -14.10 -2.36
N GLN A 78 -2.52 -12.99 -2.88
CA GLN A 78 -3.31 -13.02 -4.11
C GLN A 78 -2.54 -12.44 -5.27
N PRO A 79 -2.87 -12.82 -6.51
CA PRO A 79 -2.16 -12.28 -7.67
C PRO A 79 -2.49 -10.83 -7.90
N PHE A 80 -1.62 -10.17 -8.66
CA PHE A 80 -1.73 -8.75 -8.95
C PHE A 80 -3.12 -8.36 -9.43
N ARG A 81 -3.68 -9.15 -10.35
CA ARG A 81 -4.98 -8.84 -10.92
C ARG A 81 -6.07 -8.78 -9.87
N ASP A 82 -6.08 -9.75 -8.96
CA ASP A 82 -7.10 -9.80 -7.92
C ASP A 82 -6.92 -8.66 -6.93
N VAL A 83 -5.68 -8.36 -6.58
CA VAL A 83 -5.39 -7.28 -5.67
C VAL A 83 -5.79 -5.94 -6.29
N ALA A 84 -5.46 -5.74 -7.55
CA ALA A 84 -5.80 -4.50 -8.25
C ALA A 84 -7.32 -4.30 -8.29
N SER A 85 -8.05 -5.37 -8.55
CA SER A 85 -9.50 -5.31 -8.59
C SER A 85 -10.06 -4.94 -7.21
N ARG A 86 -9.51 -5.53 -6.17
CA ARG A 86 -9.93 -5.23 -4.82
C ARG A 86 -9.64 -3.77 -4.46
N ILE A 87 -8.48 -3.28 -4.87
CA ILE A 87 -8.11 -1.90 -4.62
C ILE A 87 -9.07 -0.95 -5.32
N ASP A 88 -9.43 -1.25 -6.56
CA ASP A 88 -10.39 -0.42 -7.28
C ASP A 88 -11.70 -0.30 -6.50
N GLN A 89 -12.14 -1.38 -5.90
CA GLN A 89 -13.36 -1.35 -5.11
C GLN A 89 -13.20 -0.53 -3.84
N LEU A 90 -12.01 -0.55 -3.27
CA LEU A 90 -11.77 0.17 -2.02
C LEU A 90 -11.57 1.66 -2.23
N LEU A 91 -11.08 2.07 -3.40
CA LEU A 91 -10.68 3.46 -3.61
C LEU A 91 -11.81 4.46 -3.41
N GLY A 92 -13.04 4.05 -3.62
CA GLY A 92 -14.15 4.95 -3.40
C GLY A 92 -14.38 5.30 -1.94
N ASN A 93 -13.82 4.51 -1.03
CA ASN A 93 -14.07 4.67 0.39
C ASN A 93 -12.82 5.06 1.18
N ILE A 94 -11.71 5.27 0.49
CA ILE A 94 -10.46 5.56 1.17
C ILE A 94 -10.05 7.00 0.92
N LYS A 95 -9.73 7.69 1.99
CA LYS A 95 -9.30 9.08 1.89
C LYS A 95 -7.80 9.15 1.63
N PRO A 96 -7.34 10.20 0.96
CA PRO A 96 -5.91 10.37 0.74
C PRO A 96 -5.15 10.46 2.04
N ASP A 97 -3.91 10.00 2.00
CA ASP A 97 -3.05 10.04 3.17
C ASP A 97 -2.62 11.44 3.52
N THR A 98 -2.42 12.29 2.52
CA THR A 98 -2.00 13.63 2.80
C THR A 98 -3.20 14.47 3.13
N GLY A 99 -2.96 15.52 3.80
CA GLY A 99 -4.01 16.34 4.32
C GLY A 99 -5.09 16.74 3.37
N PRO A 100 -5.63 17.93 3.50
CA PRO A 100 -6.80 18.30 2.74
C PRO A 100 -6.57 18.22 1.27
N GLN A 101 -7.56 17.71 0.61
CA GLN A 101 -7.49 17.63 -0.78
C GLN A 101 -8.30 18.64 -1.34
N ARG A 102 -8.14 19.05 -2.31
CA ARG A 102 -8.93 19.93 -2.89
C ARG A 102 -9.84 19.32 -3.75
N ARG A 103 -10.70 19.35 -3.83
CA ARG A 103 -11.46 18.80 -4.49
C ARG A 103 -11.72 19.20 -5.57
N GLU A 104 -11.78 19.11 -6.20
CA GLU A 104 -11.93 19.46 -7.07
C GLU A 104 -12.68 19.36 -7.54
N LEU A 105 -13.08 19.53 -7.86
CA LEU A 105 -13.70 19.46 -8.44
C LEU A 105 -13.94 19.47 -8.82
#